data_71440dabc3f058fe1c6211938af7e693
#
_entry.id   71440dabc3f058fe1c6211938af7e693
#
_cell.length_a   1.000
_cell.length_b   1.000
_cell.length_c   1.000
_cell.angle_alpha   90.00
_cell.angle_beta   90.00
_cell.angle_gamma   90.00
#
_symmetry.space_group_name_H-M   'P 1'
#
loop_
_entity.id
_entity.type
_entity.pdbx_description
1 polymer ?
#
loop_
_entity_poly.entity_id
_entity_poly.type
_entity_poly.pdbx_seq_one_letter_code
_entity_poly.pdbx_strand_id
1 'polypeptide(L)'
;MCNAWRTYVQFGLFDLLHIAIATDSIEKSIKDYSKRLGAEPCSFVANEYALWRTESLNFSIRQDSTCQPGELRHLGWEDASAKEFSEEKDVNGIVWERFSAEQQADEINEIWSQANYTPK
;
A
#
# COMPACT_ATOMS: atom_id res chain seq x y z
N MET A 1 -23.71 5.45 -16.89
CA MET A 1 -22.90 4.74 -15.90
C MET A 1 -21.41 5.04 -16.07
N CYS A 2 -20.90 4.90 -17.24
CA CYS A 2 -19.47 5.02 -17.45
C CYS A 2 -18.95 6.45 -17.42
N ASN A 3 -19.81 7.42 -17.50
CA ASN A 3 -19.40 8.82 -17.53
C ASN A 3 -18.89 9.32 -16.17
N ALA A 4 -19.34 8.70 -15.09
CA ALA A 4 -18.96 9.13 -13.75
C ALA A 4 -17.47 8.93 -13.48
N TRP A 5 -16.90 7.82 -13.91
CA TRP A 5 -15.49 7.55 -13.61
C TRP A 5 -14.54 8.37 -14.48
N ARG A 6 -14.98 8.93 -15.57
CA ARG A 6 -14.15 9.83 -16.38
C ARG A 6 -13.68 11.04 -15.58
N THR A 7 -14.49 11.45 -14.62
CA THR A 7 -14.15 12.56 -13.75
C THR A 7 -12.90 12.28 -12.95
N TYR A 8 -12.65 11.00 -12.63
CA TYR A 8 -11.53 10.62 -11.79
C TYR A 8 -10.19 10.57 -12.52
N VAL A 9 -10.21 10.55 -13.84
CA VAL A 9 -8.98 10.53 -14.63
C VAL A 9 -8.16 11.80 -14.36
N GLN A 10 -8.84 12.89 -14.04
CA GLN A 10 -8.17 14.15 -13.76
C GLN A 10 -7.45 14.19 -12.41
N PHE A 11 -7.65 13.19 -11.55
CA PHE A 11 -7.02 13.17 -10.23
C PHE A 11 -5.58 12.70 -10.25
N GLY A 12 -5.09 12.25 -11.38
CA GLY A 12 -3.71 11.89 -11.49
C GLY A 12 -3.52 10.59 -12.23
N LEU A 13 -2.96 10.69 -13.42
CA LEU A 13 -2.66 9.51 -14.23
C LEU A 13 -1.58 8.64 -13.60
N PHE A 14 -0.81 9.23 -12.67
CA PHE A 14 0.33 8.54 -12.06
C PHE A 14 0.10 8.14 -10.61
N ASP A 15 -1.13 8.35 -10.10
CA ASP A 15 -1.46 7.89 -8.76
C ASP A 15 -1.57 6.37 -8.77
N LEU A 16 -1.08 5.76 -7.71
CA LEU A 16 -1.17 4.31 -7.54
C LEU A 16 -2.24 3.99 -6.52
N LEU A 17 -3.12 3.04 -6.87
CA LEU A 17 -4.09 2.54 -5.89
C LEU A 17 -3.34 1.76 -4.82
N HIS A 18 -3.54 2.16 -3.57
CA HIS A 18 -2.93 1.52 -2.42
C HIS A 18 -3.91 0.53 -1.80
N ILE A 19 -3.45 -0.71 -1.65
CA ILE A 19 -4.22 -1.77 -1.00
C ILE A 19 -3.34 -2.37 0.08
N ALA A 20 -3.82 -2.39 1.31
CA ALA A 20 -3.09 -2.96 2.43
C ALA A 20 -3.91 -4.09 3.05
N ILE A 21 -3.33 -5.27 3.14
CA ILE A 21 -3.98 -6.41 3.75
C ILE A 21 -3.13 -7.00 4.87
N ALA A 22 -3.80 -7.74 5.75
CA ALA A 22 -3.15 -8.47 6.83
C ALA A 22 -2.74 -9.85 6.36
N THR A 23 -1.69 -10.39 6.97
CA THR A 23 -1.27 -11.77 6.74
C THR A 23 -0.80 -12.38 8.06
N ASP A 24 -0.78 -13.70 8.12
CA ASP A 24 -0.16 -14.42 9.22
C ASP A 24 1.20 -15.02 8.83
N SER A 25 1.64 -14.80 7.58
CA SER A 25 2.95 -15.26 7.12
C SER A 25 3.46 -14.37 6.00
N ILE A 26 4.40 -13.51 6.34
CA ILE A 26 5.05 -12.63 5.36
C ILE A 26 5.80 -13.46 4.30
N GLU A 27 6.52 -14.48 4.74
CA GLU A 27 7.32 -15.30 3.83
C GLU A 27 6.47 -15.97 2.75
N LYS A 28 5.38 -16.62 3.15
CA LYS A 28 4.49 -17.29 2.20
C LYS A 28 3.81 -16.28 1.29
N SER A 29 3.42 -15.14 1.85
CA SER A 29 2.77 -14.09 1.09
C SER A 29 3.68 -13.46 0.04
N ILE A 30 4.94 -13.22 0.38
CA ILE A 30 5.91 -12.69 -0.58
C ILE A 30 6.04 -13.65 -1.76
N LYS A 31 6.15 -14.94 -1.48
CA LYS A 31 6.29 -15.95 -2.53
C LYS A 31 5.09 -15.95 -3.47
N ASP A 32 3.89 -15.93 -2.91
CA ASP A 32 2.65 -15.97 -3.69
C ASP A 32 2.42 -14.67 -4.45
N TYR A 33 2.52 -13.54 -3.76
CA TYR A 33 2.18 -12.25 -4.38
C TYR A 33 3.24 -11.76 -5.37
N SER A 34 4.50 -12.07 -5.14
CA SER A 34 5.53 -11.74 -6.15
C SER A 34 5.23 -12.42 -7.47
N LYS A 35 4.74 -13.65 -7.40
CA LYS A 35 4.35 -14.38 -8.60
C LYS A 35 3.13 -13.76 -9.27
N ARG A 36 2.11 -13.41 -8.48
CA ARG A 36 0.87 -12.83 -9.01
C ARG A 36 1.05 -11.43 -9.57
N LEU A 37 1.90 -10.65 -8.93
CA LEU A 37 2.16 -9.27 -9.34
C LEU A 37 3.26 -9.16 -10.39
N GLY A 38 4.00 -10.25 -10.61
CA GLY A 38 5.11 -10.24 -11.56
C GLY A 38 6.26 -9.35 -11.13
N ALA A 39 6.45 -9.18 -9.82
CA ALA A 39 7.47 -8.29 -9.28
C ALA A 39 7.85 -8.72 -7.88
N GLU A 40 9.12 -8.49 -7.52
CA GLU A 40 9.56 -8.68 -6.14
C GLU A 40 9.19 -7.46 -5.30
N PRO A 41 9.04 -7.60 -3.98
CA PRO A 41 8.76 -6.44 -3.16
C PRO A 41 9.91 -5.43 -3.22
N CYS A 42 9.58 -4.16 -3.24
CA CYS A 42 10.58 -3.10 -3.23
C CYS A 42 11.08 -2.80 -1.81
N SER A 43 10.35 -3.27 -0.81
CA SER A 43 10.77 -3.18 0.58
C SER A 43 10.14 -4.34 1.34
N PHE A 44 10.89 -4.95 2.27
CA PHE A 44 10.29 -5.90 3.19
C PHE A 44 11.09 -5.99 4.47
N VAL A 45 10.39 -6.38 5.52
CA VAL A 45 10.98 -6.64 6.83
C VAL A 45 10.54 -8.05 7.23
N ALA A 46 11.49 -8.93 7.46
CA ALA A 46 11.21 -10.34 7.76
C ALA A 46 10.20 -10.45 8.89
N ASN A 47 9.17 -11.25 8.67
CA ASN A 47 8.09 -11.52 9.63
C ASN A 47 7.19 -10.32 9.96
N GLU A 48 7.36 -9.18 9.28
CA GLU A 48 6.64 -7.96 9.64
C GLU A 48 5.86 -7.33 8.48
N TYR A 49 6.52 -7.13 7.33
CA TYR A 49 5.96 -6.23 6.32
C TYR A 49 6.57 -6.51 4.94
N ALA A 50 5.77 -6.26 3.90
CA ALA A 50 6.30 -6.20 2.54
C ALA A 50 5.48 -5.22 1.70
N LEU A 51 6.16 -4.56 0.76
CA LEU A 51 5.56 -3.56 -0.11
C LEU A 51 5.95 -3.85 -1.55
N TRP A 52 4.97 -3.84 -2.43
CA TRP A 52 5.17 -3.85 -3.88
C TRP A 52 4.69 -2.54 -4.44
N ARG A 53 5.48 -1.93 -5.30
CA ARG A 53 5.05 -0.80 -6.11
C ARG A 53 5.22 -1.18 -7.56
N THR A 54 4.10 -1.30 -8.26
CA THR A 54 4.08 -1.61 -9.69
C THR A 54 3.69 -0.36 -10.46
N GLU A 55 3.49 -0.49 -11.74
CA GLU A 55 3.08 0.63 -12.58
C GLU A 55 1.75 1.23 -12.16
N SER A 56 0.86 0.42 -11.59
CA SER A 56 -0.51 0.85 -11.25
C SER A 56 -0.90 0.63 -9.79
N LEU A 57 -0.10 -0.11 -9.02
CA LEU A 57 -0.47 -0.49 -7.66
C LEU A 57 0.62 -0.17 -6.64
N ASN A 58 0.16 0.18 -5.46
CA ASN A 58 0.97 0.23 -4.25
C ASN A 58 0.33 -0.78 -3.29
N PHE A 59 0.89 -1.97 -3.21
CA PHE A 59 0.29 -3.09 -2.49
C PHE A 59 1.17 -3.49 -1.32
N SER A 60 0.61 -3.52 -0.11
CA SER A 60 1.37 -3.91 1.06
C SER A 60 0.68 -4.99 1.86
N ILE A 61 1.49 -5.77 2.55
CA ILE A 61 1.02 -6.76 3.52
C ILE A 61 1.74 -6.53 4.83
N ARG A 62 1.01 -6.76 5.91
CA ARG A 62 1.55 -6.62 7.27
C ARG A 62 1.13 -7.82 8.10
N GLN A 63 2.08 -8.37 8.85
CA GLN A 63 1.75 -9.42 9.81
C GLN A 63 1.03 -8.76 10.97
N ASP A 64 -0.23 -9.13 11.15
CA ASP A 64 -1.11 -8.49 12.13
C ASP A 64 -2.01 -9.54 12.75
N SER A 65 -1.69 -9.95 13.97
CA SER A 65 -2.42 -11.00 14.67
C SER A 65 -3.81 -10.57 15.12
N THR A 66 -4.13 -9.28 15.04
CA THR A 66 -5.45 -8.77 15.39
C THR A 66 -6.44 -8.87 14.24
N CYS A 67 -5.94 -9.23 13.05
CA CYS A 67 -6.75 -9.36 11.84
C CYS A 67 -6.74 -10.80 11.36
N GLN A 68 -7.75 -11.15 10.58
CA GLN A 68 -7.75 -12.44 9.88
C GLN A 68 -6.78 -12.33 8.68
N PRO A 69 -6.10 -13.43 8.31
CA PRO A 69 -5.28 -13.41 7.10
C PRO A 69 -6.10 -13.02 5.88
N GLY A 70 -5.57 -12.08 5.10
CA GLY A 70 -6.26 -11.56 3.92
C GLY A 70 -7.25 -10.44 4.20
N GLU A 71 -7.48 -10.10 5.46
CA GLU A 71 -8.39 -9.02 5.82
C GLU A 71 -7.83 -7.68 5.30
N LEU A 72 -8.71 -6.87 4.71
CA LEU A 72 -8.35 -5.54 4.25
C LEU A 72 -8.05 -4.65 5.46
N ARG A 73 -6.86 -4.04 5.49
CA ARG A 73 -6.50 -3.11 6.54
C ARG A 73 -6.90 -1.68 6.16
N HIS A 74 -6.61 -1.28 4.94
CA HIS A 74 -7.05 0.01 4.41
C HIS A 74 -6.82 0.07 2.92
N LEU A 75 -7.42 1.07 2.28
CA LEU A 75 -7.19 1.45 0.90
C LEU A 75 -6.52 2.81 0.88
N GLY A 76 -6.18 3.31 -0.29
CA GLY A 76 -5.65 4.65 -0.40
C GLY A 76 -5.08 4.97 -1.77
N TRP A 77 -4.37 6.08 -1.81
CA TRP A 77 -3.70 6.55 -3.02
C TRP A 77 -2.28 6.97 -2.69
N GLU A 78 -1.34 6.42 -3.45
CA GLU A 78 -0.01 7.03 -3.51
C GLU A 78 -0.11 8.16 -4.52
N ASP A 79 0.05 9.38 -4.04
CA ASP A 79 -0.15 10.61 -4.79
C ASP A 79 1.09 11.48 -4.66
N ALA A 80 1.81 11.67 -5.77
CA ALA A 80 3.05 12.44 -5.75
C ALA A 80 2.86 13.88 -5.30
N SER A 81 1.65 14.41 -5.41
CA SER A 81 1.35 15.78 -5.00
C SER A 81 0.90 15.91 -3.54
N ALA A 82 0.80 14.80 -2.81
CA ALA A 82 0.38 14.85 -1.42
C ALA A 82 1.41 15.60 -0.58
N LYS A 83 0.96 16.64 0.12
CA LYS A 83 1.85 17.46 0.96
C LYS A 83 2.05 16.86 2.33
N GLU A 84 1.12 16.02 2.76
CA GLU A 84 1.18 15.34 4.04
C GLU A 84 0.41 14.02 3.95
N PHE A 85 0.69 13.13 4.88
CA PHE A 85 -0.07 11.90 5.03
C PHE A 85 -1.43 12.25 5.62
N SER A 86 -2.50 11.74 5.00
CA SER A 86 -3.85 11.97 5.49
C SER A 86 -4.67 10.70 5.38
N GLU A 87 -5.75 10.62 6.16
CA GLU A 87 -6.68 9.51 6.07
C GLU A 87 -8.08 9.94 6.43
N GLU A 88 -9.05 9.22 5.87
CA GLU A 88 -10.46 9.43 6.19
C GLU A 88 -11.19 8.10 6.03
N LYS A 89 -12.37 7.99 6.61
CA LYS A 89 -13.20 6.78 6.46
C LYS A 89 -14.28 7.00 5.43
N ASP A 90 -14.55 5.96 4.65
CA ASP A 90 -15.62 6.00 3.66
C ASP A 90 -16.96 5.60 4.28
N VAL A 91 -17.97 5.50 3.43
CA VAL A 91 -19.34 5.18 3.82
C VAL A 91 -19.46 3.80 4.47
N ASN A 92 -18.53 2.91 4.21
CA ASN A 92 -18.51 1.55 4.78
C ASN A 92 -17.54 1.40 5.95
N GLY A 93 -16.93 2.52 6.39
CA GLY A 93 -15.98 2.49 7.50
C GLY A 93 -14.57 2.07 7.10
N ILE A 94 -14.30 1.93 5.80
CA ILE A 94 -12.96 1.61 5.33
C ILE A 94 -12.10 2.86 5.37
N VAL A 95 -10.89 2.73 5.92
CA VAL A 95 -9.94 3.84 5.95
C VAL A 95 -9.32 3.99 4.57
N TRP A 96 -9.27 5.22 4.08
CA TRP A 96 -8.58 5.60 2.86
C TRP A 96 -7.45 6.56 3.21
N GLU A 97 -6.24 6.15 2.89
CA GLU A 97 -5.04 6.95 3.11
C GLU A 97 -4.64 7.66 1.83
N ARG A 98 -3.96 8.79 1.98
CA ARG A 98 -3.34 9.48 0.85
C ARG A 98 -1.96 9.93 1.28
N PHE A 99 -0.95 9.63 0.46
CA PHE A 99 0.45 9.87 0.81
C PHE A 99 1.32 9.88 -0.45
N SER A 100 2.46 10.53 -0.37
CA SER A 100 3.48 10.43 -1.40
C SER A 100 4.37 9.21 -1.12
N ALA A 101 5.12 8.79 -2.12
CA ALA A 101 6.07 7.68 -1.95
C ALA A 101 7.07 7.97 -0.82
N GLU A 102 7.52 9.22 -0.70
CA GLU A 102 8.46 9.63 0.34
C GLU A 102 7.82 9.56 1.73
N GLN A 103 6.58 9.98 1.85
CA GLN A 103 5.87 9.91 3.14
C GLN A 103 5.67 8.46 3.57
N GLN A 104 5.36 7.57 2.63
CA GLN A 104 5.26 6.15 2.93
C GLN A 104 6.60 5.57 3.38
N ALA A 105 7.67 5.93 2.69
CA ALA A 105 9.01 5.46 3.06
C ALA A 105 9.39 5.93 4.46
N ASP A 106 9.09 7.18 4.78
CA ASP A 106 9.36 7.72 6.11
C ASP A 106 8.62 6.93 7.19
N GLU A 107 7.35 6.60 6.95
CA GLU A 107 6.56 5.80 7.88
C GLU A 107 7.14 4.41 8.06
N ILE A 108 7.49 3.75 6.95
CA ILE A 108 8.08 2.41 7.00
C ILE A 108 9.37 2.43 7.82
N ASN A 109 10.24 3.39 7.57
CA ASN A 109 11.53 3.49 8.23
C ASN A 109 11.37 3.89 9.71
N GLU A 110 10.32 4.60 10.05
CA GLU A 110 10.02 4.95 11.43
C GLU A 110 9.56 3.74 12.23
N ILE A 111 8.69 2.91 11.63
CA ILE A 111 8.19 1.69 12.28
C ILE A 111 9.30 0.63 12.35
N TRP A 112 10.03 0.47 11.25
CA TRP A 112 11.07 -0.57 11.11
C TRP A 112 12.35 0.06 10.60
N SER A 113 13.20 0.53 11.51
CA SER A 113 14.44 1.22 11.13
C SER A 113 15.35 0.36 10.25
N GLN A 114 15.30 -0.96 10.42
CA GLN A 114 16.10 -1.87 9.62
C GLN A 114 15.66 -1.96 8.15
N ALA A 115 14.47 -1.45 7.82
CA ALA A 115 14.00 -1.46 6.44
C ALA A 115 14.89 -0.60 5.55
N ASN A 116 15.33 0.54 6.06
CA ASN A 116 16.23 1.46 5.36
C ASN A 116 15.79 1.66 3.90
N TYR A 117 14.51 1.96 3.73
CA TYR A 117 13.87 2.01 2.42
C TYR A 117 13.91 3.41 1.83
N THR A 118 14.27 3.48 0.56
CA THR A 118 14.21 4.72 -0.23
C THR A 118 13.43 4.41 -1.50
N PRO A 119 12.32 5.11 -1.77
CA PRO A 119 11.53 4.85 -2.98
C PRO A 119 12.27 5.33 -4.22
N LYS A 120 12.01 4.63 -5.32
CA LYS A 120 12.58 4.99 -6.62
C LYS A 120 11.54 5.63 -7.52
#